data_e49bc3568ecbf4385e81579504b2ac13
#
_entry.id   e49bc3568ecbf4385e81579504b2ac13
#
_cell.length_a   1.000
_cell.length_b   1.000
_cell.length_c   1.000
_cell.angle_alpha   90.00
_cell.angle_beta   90.00
_cell.angle_gamma   90.00
#
_symmetry.space_group_name_H-M   'P 1'
#
loop_
_entity.id
_entity.type
_entity.pdbx_description
1 polymer ?
#
loop_
_entity_poly.entity_id
_entity_poly.type
_entity_poly.pdbx_seq_one_letter_code
_entity_poly.pdbx_strand_id
1 'polypeptide(L)'
;MSYKKKRLLSYIAIASLVILAYICRQISFKSLFLIQFAGQCRSSIYIGLYCAWVIYLEKHVVDAKMRQCLTWIACLMVFWFLVRTIKFLIFMEPLEMRICWYLYYIPMILIPTLGLNAALLMDKEEGENTKKQSACLIIPALCLIFAVLTNDLHQKVFYFPKGFFFSNEVYEYRFIFILIQIWMMLCLMIMEVVLMRKSAASGRKWTWFPVLPGLLLLGWNLCHILGMPFIKAYVGDMTAVCCFLMAAIYQSSIICGLIPINSRYIELFQAAGGLDAEITDW
;
A
#
# COMPACT_ATOMS: atom_id res chain seq x y z
N MET A 1 -15.37 2.86 29.39
CA MET A 1 -13.94 2.93 29.04
C MET A 1 -13.71 4.19 28.20
N SER A 2 -12.80 5.09 28.61
CA SER A 2 -12.56 6.36 27.91
C SER A 2 -12.17 6.11 26.45
N TYR A 3 -12.59 6.97 25.52
CA TYR A 3 -12.28 6.91 24.09
C TYR A 3 -10.76 6.81 23.83
N LYS A 4 -9.95 7.58 24.56
CA LYS A 4 -8.48 7.50 24.52
C LYS A 4 -7.95 6.11 24.85
N LYS A 5 -8.54 5.43 25.83
CA LYS A 5 -8.13 4.07 26.25
C LYS A 5 -8.48 3.02 25.18
N LYS A 6 -9.65 3.15 24.52
CA LYS A 6 -10.04 2.28 23.39
C LYS A 6 -9.08 2.43 22.22
N ARG A 7 -8.72 3.66 21.87
CA ARG A 7 -7.81 3.96 20.77
C ARG A 7 -6.40 3.44 21.03
N LEU A 8 -5.88 3.62 22.25
CA LEU A 8 -4.57 3.08 22.66
C LEU A 8 -4.57 1.54 22.58
N LEU A 9 -5.61 0.88 23.08
CA LEU A 9 -5.74 -0.58 23.02
C LEU A 9 -5.75 -1.09 21.57
N SER A 10 -6.42 -0.40 20.67
CA SER A 10 -6.43 -0.72 19.24
C SER A 10 -5.02 -0.63 18.62
N TYR A 11 -4.25 0.40 18.91
CA TYR A 11 -2.88 0.52 18.42
C TYR A 11 -1.96 -0.57 18.99
N ILE A 12 -2.11 -0.92 20.27
CA ILE A 12 -1.36 -2.02 20.90
C ILE A 12 -1.70 -3.34 20.19
N ALA A 13 -3.00 -3.60 19.95
CA ALA A 13 -3.43 -4.83 19.26
C ALA A 13 -2.87 -4.91 17.84
N ILE A 14 -2.90 -3.83 17.05
CA ILE A 14 -2.31 -3.77 15.72
C ILE A 14 -0.80 -4.05 15.78
N ALA A 15 -0.09 -3.38 16.68
CA ALA A 15 1.34 -3.59 16.86
C ALA A 15 1.68 -5.04 17.23
N SER A 16 0.90 -5.64 18.14
CA SER A 16 1.06 -7.05 18.53
C SER A 16 0.86 -8.01 17.36
N LEU A 17 -0.14 -7.77 16.51
CA LEU A 17 -0.40 -8.58 15.31
C LEU A 17 0.73 -8.45 14.28
N VAL A 18 1.26 -7.24 14.06
CA VAL A 18 2.41 -7.03 13.17
C VAL A 18 3.66 -7.74 13.70
N ILE A 19 3.92 -7.66 15.01
CA ILE A 19 5.04 -8.36 15.65
C ILE A 19 4.85 -9.88 15.51
N LEU A 20 3.63 -10.39 15.73
CA LEU A 20 3.33 -11.81 15.55
C LEU A 20 3.57 -12.26 14.12
N ALA A 21 3.13 -11.49 13.13
CA ALA A 21 3.37 -11.77 11.72
C ALA A 21 4.88 -11.78 11.38
N TYR A 22 5.67 -10.89 12.00
CA TYR A 22 7.13 -10.88 11.87
C TYR A 22 7.77 -12.11 12.52
N ILE A 23 7.34 -12.48 13.72
CA ILE A 23 7.81 -13.69 14.42
C ILE A 23 7.54 -14.94 13.57
N CYS A 24 6.32 -15.10 13.04
CA CYS A 24 5.96 -16.22 12.14
C CYS A 24 6.91 -16.34 10.94
N ARG A 25 7.54 -15.25 10.53
CA ARG A 25 8.53 -15.26 9.45
C ARG A 25 9.91 -15.72 9.92
N GLN A 26 10.35 -15.29 11.11
CA GLN A 26 11.70 -15.55 11.60
C GLN A 26 11.88 -16.99 12.11
N ILE A 27 10.78 -17.66 12.46
CA ILE A 27 10.82 -19.03 12.95
C ILE A 27 11.18 -19.96 11.79
N SER A 28 12.38 -20.54 11.86
CA SER A 28 12.83 -21.58 10.94
C SER A 28 12.34 -22.93 11.43
N PHE A 29 11.31 -23.45 10.79
CA PHE A 29 10.82 -24.80 11.05
C PHE A 29 11.58 -25.81 10.21
N LYS A 30 11.84 -27.02 10.77
CA LYS A 30 12.41 -28.15 10.03
C LYS A 30 11.36 -28.84 9.13
N SER A 31 10.08 -28.69 9.45
CA SER A 31 8.97 -29.29 8.71
C SER A 31 8.43 -28.32 7.66
N LEU A 32 8.31 -28.81 6.41
CA LEU A 32 7.71 -28.04 5.31
C LEU A 32 6.28 -27.61 5.63
N PHE A 33 5.50 -28.46 6.29
CA PHE A 33 4.14 -28.13 6.74
C PHE A 33 4.10 -26.93 7.68
N LEU A 34 5.01 -26.87 8.67
CA LEU A 34 5.06 -25.76 9.61
C LEU A 34 5.51 -24.45 8.95
N ILE A 35 6.41 -24.51 7.96
CA ILE A 35 6.82 -23.33 7.16
C ILE A 35 5.62 -22.79 6.38
N GLN A 36 4.88 -23.65 5.71
CA GLN A 36 3.68 -23.26 4.97
C GLN A 36 2.60 -22.69 5.91
N PHE A 37 2.34 -23.36 7.05
CA PHE A 37 1.36 -22.90 8.05
C PHE A 37 1.72 -21.52 8.61
N ALA A 38 2.98 -21.29 8.99
CA ALA A 38 3.45 -20.00 9.48
C ALA A 38 3.32 -18.90 8.39
N GLY A 39 3.58 -19.23 7.13
CA GLY A 39 3.38 -18.35 5.99
C GLY A 39 1.91 -17.96 5.80
N GLN A 40 0.98 -18.90 5.99
CA GLN A 40 -0.47 -18.67 5.91
C GLN A 40 -0.95 -17.80 7.07
N CYS A 41 -0.55 -18.11 8.30
CA CYS A 41 -0.88 -17.29 9.48
C CYS A 41 -0.46 -15.83 9.27
N ARG A 42 0.76 -15.60 8.78
CA ARG A 42 1.26 -14.28 8.48
C ARG A 42 0.41 -13.56 7.42
N SER A 43 0.11 -14.20 6.31
CA SER A 43 -0.71 -13.61 5.23
C SER A 43 -2.11 -13.29 5.74
N SER A 44 -2.73 -14.19 6.50
CA SER A 44 -4.06 -13.99 7.10
C SER A 44 -4.10 -12.80 8.05
N ILE A 45 -3.05 -12.60 8.86
CA ILE A 45 -2.93 -11.45 9.75
C ILE A 45 -2.92 -10.14 8.93
N TYR A 46 -2.11 -10.05 7.88
CA TYR A 46 -2.05 -8.86 7.03
C TYR A 46 -3.37 -8.61 6.29
N ILE A 47 -3.98 -9.64 5.72
CA ILE A 47 -5.31 -9.54 5.09
C ILE A 47 -6.33 -9.00 6.09
N GLY A 48 -6.40 -9.56 7.30
CA GLY A 48 -7.31 -9.10 8.34
C GLY A 48 -7.07 -7.64 8.75
N LEU A 49 -5.80 -7.22 8.88
CA LEU A 49 -5.45 -5.84 9.20
C LEU A 49 -5.88 -4.86 8.10
N TYR A 50 -5.66 -5.18 6.83
CA TYR A 50 -6.06 -4.30 5.72
C TYR A 50 -7.57 -4.30 5.50
N CYS A 51 -8.28 -5.42 5.70
CA CYS A 51 -9.74 -5.44 5.72
C CYS A 51 -10.31 -4.55 6.85
N ALA A 52 -9.74 -4.62 8.05
CA ALA A 52 -10.11 -3.74 9.14
C ALA A 52 -9.83 -2.27 8.82
N TRP A 53 -8.73 -1.98 8.10
CA TRP A 53 -8.39 -0.64 7.64
C TRP A 53 -9.40 -0.12 6.61
N VAL A 54 -9.85 -0.95 5.65
CA VAL A 54 -10.94 -0.59 4.72
C VAL A 54 -12.17 -0.14 5.49
N ILE A 55 -12.62 -0.94 6.46
CA ILE A 55 -13.81 -0.60 7.27
C ILE A 55 -13.61 0.72 8.04
N TYR A 56 -12.39 0.94 8.54
CA TYR A 56 -12.05 2.18 9.22
C TYR A 56 -12.11 3.40 8.28
N LEU A 57 -11.54 3.30 7.07
CA LEU A 57 -11.53 4.36 6.08
C LEU A 57 -12.95 4.74 5.63
N GLU A 58 -13.78 3.73 5.34
CA GLU A 58 -15.17 3.93 4.92
C GLU A 58 -16.03 4.67 5.96
N LYS A 59 -15.75 4.42 7.24
CA LYS A 59 -16.52 5.04 8.34
C LYS A 59 -16.03 6.42 8.74
N HIS A 60 -14.75 6.73 8.54
CA HIS A 60 -14.15 7.91 9.17
C HIS A 60 -13.68 8.98 8.18
N VAL A 61 -13.28 8.63 6.95
CA VAL A 61 -12.80 9.63 5.99
C VAL A 61 -13.97 10.39 5.38
N VAL A 62 -13.97 11.72 5.51
CA VAL A 62 -15.08 12.60 5.10
C VAL A 62 -15.13 12.75 3.58
N ASP A 63 -14.03 13.13 2.95
CA ASP A 63 -14.00 13.34 1.50
C ASP A 63 -14.21 12.02 0.75
N ALA A 64 -15.26 11.97 -0.06
CA ALA A 64 -15.65 10.78 -0.82
C ALA A 64 -14.59 10.34 -1.83
N LYS A 65 -13.91 11.27 -2.53
CA LYS A 65 -12.88 10.95 -3.51
C LYS A 65 -11.63 10.36 -2.83
N MET A 66 -11.22 11.00 -1.74
CA MET A 66 -10.10 10.52 -0.91
C MET A 66 -10.42 9.14 -0.32
N ARG A 67 -11.59 8.99 0.28
CA ARG A 67 -12.07 7.72 0.84
C ARG A 67 -12.03 6.61 -0.20
N GLN A 68 -12.61 6.83 -1.38
CA GLN A 68 -12.59 5.85 -2.47
C GLN A 68 -11.17 5.49 -2.91
N CYS A 69 -10.27 6.47 -3.04
CA CYS A 69 -8.89 6.24 -3.44
C CYS A 69 -8.15 5.37 -2.41
N LEU A 70 -8.26 5.70 -1.12
CA LEU A 70 -7.62 4.94 -0.04
C LEU A 70 -8.22 3.53 0.11
N THR A 71 -9.54 3.38 -0.07
CA THR A 71 -10.20 2.08 -0.08
C THR A 71 -9.67 1.20 -1.20
N TRP A 72 -9.49 1.74 -2.42
CA TRP A 72 -8.87 0.99 -3.52
C TRP A 72 -7.43 0.57 -3.21
N ILE A 73 -6.61 1.45 -2.60
CA ILE A 73 -5.25 1.09 -2.16
C ILE A 73 -5.30 -0.09 -1.18
N ALA A 74 -6.18 -0.04 -0.18
CA ALA A 74 -6.31 -1.10 0.81
C ALA A 74 -6.81 -2.42 0.19
N CYS A 75 -7.78 -2.36 -0.73
CA CYS A 75 -8.26 -3.53 -1.49
C CYS A 75 -7.15 -4.15 -2.34
N LEU A 76 -6.31 -3.33 -2.99
CA LEU A 76 -5.15 -3.83 -3.75
C LEU A 76 -4.10 -4.48 -2.85
N MET A 77 -3.91 -3.99 -1.62
CA MET A 77 -3.04 -4.65 -0.63
C MET A 77 -3.59 -6.03 -0.24
N VAL A 78 -4.90 -6.13 0.04
CA VAL A 78 -5.57 -7.42 0.29
C VAL A 78 -5.40 -8.36 -0.90
N PHE A 79 -5.67 -7.87 -2.12
CA PHE A 79 -5.49 -8.64 -3.35
C PHE A 79 -4.04 -9.15 -3.50
N TRP A 80 -3.04 -8.33 -3.21
CA TRP A 80 -1.63 -8.74 -3.30
C TRP A 80 -1.31 -9.90 -2.35
N PHE A 81 -1.78 -9.80 -1.09
CA PHE A 81 -1.60 -10.89 -0.13
C PHE A 81 -2.39 -12.14 -0.50
N LEU A 82 -3.59 -12.02 -1.08
CA LEU A 82 -4.38 -13.16 -1.58
C LEU A 82 -3.67 -13.89 -2.71
N VAL A 83 -3.22 -13.19 -3.75
CA VAL A 83 -2.48 -13.79 -4.87
C VAL A 83 -1.20 -14.44 -4.38
N ARG A 84 -0.51 -13.82 -3.44
CA ARG A 84 0.67 -14.40 -2.80
C ARG A 84 0.33 -15.69 -2.05
N THR A 85 -0.74 -15.67 -1.26
CA THR A 85 -1.20 -16.83 -0.50
C THR A 85 -1.54 -17.99 -1.42
N ILE A 86 -2.28 -17.73 -2.50
CA ILE A 86 -2.62 -18.73 -3.52
C ILE A 86 -1.35 -19.33 -4.14
N LYS A 87 -0.39 -18.49 -4.54
CA LYS A 87 0.88 -18.96 -5.15
C LYS A 87 1.66 -19.93 -4.26
N PHE A 88 1.61 -19.77 -2.93
CA PHE A 88 2.36 -20.61 -2.00
C PHE A 88 1.55 -21.78 -1.41
N LEU A 89 0.20 -21.73 -1.50
CA LEU A 89 -0.67 -22.80 -1.03
C LEU A 89 -0.85 -23.92 -2.03
N ILE A 90 -0.97 -23.56 -3.31
CA ILE A 90 -1.28 -24.50 -4.37
C ILE A 90 0.04 -24.83 -5.05
N PHE A 91 0.36 -26.13 -5.13
CA PHE A 91 1.45 -26.62 -5.98
C PHE A 91 1.01 -26.41 -7.43
N MET A 92 1.33 -25.25 -7.98
CA MET A 92 0.92 -24.86 -9.32
C MET A 92 1.93 -25.31 -10.36
N GLU A 93 1.42 -25.67 -11.52
CA GLU A 93 2.21 -25.84 -12.74
C GLU A 93 2.98 -24.53 -13.06
N PRO A 94 4.10 -24.62 -13.81
CA PRO A 94 4.93 -23.44 -14.14
C PRO A 94 4.15 -22.28 -14.76
N LEU A 95 3.12 -22.56 -15.57
CA LEU A 95 2.24 -21.57 -16.17
C LEU A 95 1.45 -20.80 -15.10
N GLU A 96 0.84 -21.50 -14.17
CA GLU A 96 0.01 -20.91 -13.11
C GLU A 96 0.87 -20.04 -12.17
N MET A 97 2.06 -20.51 -11.80
CA MET A 97 3.02 -19.74 -11.02
C MET A 97 3.43 -18.44 -11.72
N ARG A 98 3.62 -18.48 -13.06
CA ARG A 98 3.95 -17.31 -13.86
C ARG A 98 2.78 -16.33 -13.94
N ILE A 99 1.55 -16.80 -14.13
CA ILE A 99 0.35 -15.96 -14.13
C ILE A 99 0.21 -15.27 -12.77
N CYS A 100 0.33 -16.00 -11.65
CA CYS A 100 0.32 -15.41 -10.32
C CYS A 100 1.42 -14.36 -10.14
N TRP A 101 2.61 -14.58 -10.71
CA TRP A 101 3.68 -13.61 -10.68
C TRP A 101 3.34 -12.33 -11.47
N TYR A 102 2.73 -12.44 -12.65
CA TYR A 102 2.26 -11.27 -13.40
C TYR A 102 1.18 -10.51 -12.65
N LEU A 103 0.27 -11.20 -11.96
CA LEU A 103 -0.76 -10.57 -11.13
C LEU A 103 -0.19 -9.72 -9.98
N TYR A 104 1.04 -9.99 -9.51
CA TYR A 104 1.71 -9.13 -8.52
C TYR A 104 1.98 -7.72 -9.03
N TYR A 105 2.13 -7.53 -10.33
CA TYR A 105 2.40 -6.22 -10.93
C TYR A 105 1.19 -5.30 -10.91
N ILE A 106 -0.03 -5.84 -10.80
CA ILE A 106 -1.26 -5.03 -10.67
C ILE A 106 -1.18 -4.15 -9.43
N PRO A 107 -1.11 -4.69 -8.21
CA PRO A 107 -0.99 -3.86 -7.01
C PRO A 107 0.34 -3.10 -6.96
N MET A 108 1.43 -3.68 -7.45
CA MET A 108 2.75 -3.06 -7.44
C MET A 108 2.80 -1.75 -8.22
N ILE A 109 2.08 -1.65 -9.35
CA ILE A 109 1.98 -0.44 -10.18
C ILE A 109 0.87 0.49 -9.67
N LEU A 110 -0.30 -0.06 -9.32
CA LEU A 110 -1.47 0.75 -8.94
C LEU A 110 -1.34 1.39 -7.57
N ILE A 111 -0.73 0.73 -6.58
CA ILE A 111 -0.61 1.30 -5.22
C ILE A 111 0.17 2.63 -5.23
N PRO A 112 1.37 2.75 -5.81
CA PRO A 112 2.07 4.02 -5.92
C PRO A 112 1.31 5.06 -6.76
N THR A 113 0.65 4.62 -7.84
CA THR A 113 -0.14 5.50 -8.72
C THR A 113 -1.33 6.10 -7.98
N LEU A 114 -2.12 5.28 -7.29
CA LEU A 114 -3.23 5.73 -6.46
C LEU A 114 -2.74 6.50 -5.24
N GLY A 115 -1.57 6.14 -4.71
CA GLY A 115 -0.90 6.90 -3.66
C GLY A 115 -0.62 8.33 -4.10
N LEU A 116 0.01 8.53 -5.26
CA LEU A 116 0.20 9.85 -5.83
C LEU A 116 -1.13 10.57 -6.04
N ASN A 117 -2.14 9.89 -6.59
CA ASN A 117 -3.47 10.49 -6.78
C ASN A 117 -4.08 10.94 -5.46
N ALA A 118 -3.98 10.15 -4.39
CA ALA A 118 -4.45 10.53 -3.06
C ALA A 118 -3.70 11.75 -2.48
N ALA A 119 -2.37 11.80 -2.66
CA ALA A 119 -1.57 12.96 -2.24
C ALA A 119 -2.00 14.26 -2.96
N LEU A 120 -2.23 14.15 -4.28
CA LEU A 120 -2.71 15.29 -5.07
C LEU A 120 -4.14 15.72 -4.71
N LEU A 121 -5.00 14.78 -4.28
CA LEU A 121 -6.33 15.11 -3.76
C LEU A 121 -6.26 15.90 -2.43
N MET A 122 -5.26 15.64 -1.58
CA MET A 122 -5.07 16.43 -0.36
C MET A 122 -4.75 17.90 -0.64
N ASP A 123 -4.16 18.21 -1.80
CA ASP A 123 -3.71 19.56 -2.15
C ASP A 123 -4.79 20.40 -2.84
N LYS A 124 -5.93 19.82 -3.20
CA LYS A 124 -6.99 20.47 -3.93
C LYS A 124 -8.11 20.98 -3.03
N GLU A 125 -8.73 22.10 -3.45
CA GLU A 125 -9.94 22.61 -2.84
C GLU A 125 -11.17 21.78 -3.26
N GLU A 126 -12.20 21.79 -2.40
CA GLU A 126 -13.47 21.13 -2.70
C GLU A 126 -14.11 21.73 -3.96
N GLY A 127 -14.45 20.88 -4.94
CA GLY A 127 -15.09 21.30 -6.19
C GLY A 127 -14.20 21.31 -7.43
N GLU A 128 -12.88 21.23 -7.29
CA GLU A 128 -11.97 21.19 -8.43
C GLU A 128 -12.11 19.91 -9.27
N ASN A 129 -12.06 20.05 -10.60
CA ASN A 129 -12.21 18.90 -11.50
C ASN A 129 -10.97 18.01 -11.51
N THR A 130 -10.99 16.96 -10.68
CA THR A 130 -9.89 16.00 -10.52
C THR A 130 -9.88 14.87 -11.55
N LYS A 131 -10.97 14.72 -12.35
CA LYS A 131 -11.15 13.59 -13.28
C LYS A 131 -10.03 13.48 -14.32
N LYS A 132 -9.64 14.61 -14.95
CA LYS A 132 -8.58 14.63 -15.96
C LYS A 132 -7.22 14.23 -15.36
N GLN A 133 -6.93 14.71 -14.17
CA GLN A 133 -5.69 14.40 -13.45
C GLN A 133 -5.61 12.92 -13.07
N SER A 134 -6.67 12.37 -12.48
CA SER A 134 -6.73 10.94 -12.15
C SER A 134 -6.60 10.07 -13.40
N ALA A 135 -7.26 10.43 -14.51
CA ALA A 135 -7.15 9.71 -15.77
C ALA A 135 -5.71 9.74 -16.33
N CYS A 136 -5.04 10.89 -16.26
CA CYS A 136 -3.65 11.03 -16.69
C CYS A 136 -2.68 10.11 -15.94
N LEU A 137 -2.96 9.80 -14.68
CA LEU A 137 -2.16 8.88 -13.87
C LEU A 137 -2.55 7.41 -14.09
N ILE A 138 -3.86 7.14 -14.19
CA ILE A 138 -4.35 5.76 -14.26
C ILE A 138 -4.12 5.15 -15.64
N ILE A 139 -4.26 5.90 -16.74
CA ILE A 139 -4.11 5.36 -18.09
C ILE A 139 -2.71 4.78 -18.34
N PRO A 140 -1.59 5.49 -18.08
CA PRO A 140 -0.26 4.90 -18.22
C PRO A 140 -0.04 3.67 -17.33
N ALA A 141 -0.53 3.70 -16.09
CA ALA A 141 -0.44 2.55 -15.18
C ALA A 141 -1.16 1.32 -15.75
N LEU A 142 -2.37 1.48 -16.29
CA LEU A 142 -3.11 0.39 -16.93
C LEU A 142 -2.41 -0.13 -18.19
N CYS A 143 -1.80 0.73 -18.99
CA CYS A 143 -0.99 0.32 -20.15
C CYS A 143 0.21 -0.54 -19.72
N LEU A 144 0.90 -0.17 -18.64
CA LEU A 144 2.02 -0.94 -18.10
C LEU A 144 1.55 -2.29 -17.55
N ILE A 145 0.43 -2.33 -16.84
CA ILE A 145 -0.18 -3.58 -16.35
C ILE A 145 -0.55 -4.49 -17.52
N PHE A 146 -1.22 -3.95 -18.53
CA PHE A 146 -1.58 -4.70 -19.73
C PHE A 146 -0.34 -5.32 -20.41
N ALA A 147 0.74 -4.55 -20.53
CA ALA A 147 2.00 -5.04 -21.07
C ALA A 147 2.60 -6.19 -20.24
N VAL A 148 2.45 -6.17 -18.90
CA VAL A 148 2.90 -7.30 -18.05
C VAL A 148 2.03 -8.52 -18.25
N LEU A 149 0.70 -8.37 -18.23
CA LEU A 149 -0.24 -9.48 -18.36
C LEU A 149 -0.18 -10.17 -19.72
N THR A 150 0.21 -9.43 -20.76
CA THR A 150 0.38 -9.95 -22.12
C THR A 150 1.84 -10.31 -22.44
N ASN A 151 2.73 -10.36 -21.45
CA ASN A 151 4.16 -10.58 -21.68
C ASN A 151 4.47 -11.87 -22.43
N ASP A 152 3.68 -12.95 -22.26
CA ASP A 152 3.87 -14.21 -22.95
C ASP A 152 3.76 -14.09 -24.48
N LEU A 153 3.05 -13.05 -24.99
CA LEU A 153 2.90 -12.80 -26.43
C LEU A 153 4.10 -12.05 -27.03
N HIS A 154 4.77 -11.19 -26.28
CA HIS A 154 5.79 -10.30 -26.83
C HIS A 154 7.14 -10.32 -26.12
N GLN A 155 7.23 -10.85 -24.90
CA GLN A 155 8.45 -10.97 -24.08
C GLN A 155 9.27 -9.66 -23.95
N LYS A 156 8.60 -8.50 -23.94
CA LYS A 156 9.24 -7.18 -23.83
C LYS A 156 9.38 -6.68 -22.40
N VAL A 157 8.70 -7.33 -21.44
CA VAL A 157 8.84 -7.08 -19.99
C VAL A 157 9.87 -8.03 -19.41
N PHE A 158 9.64 -9.34 -19.61
CA PHE A 158 10.50 -10.44 -19.18
C PHE A 158 10.77 -11.34 -20.36
N TYR A 159 12.04 -11.64 -20.60
CA TYR A 159 12.49 -12.55 -21.62
C TYR A 159 12.91 -13.88 -20.98
N PHE A 160 12.43 -14.98 -21.52
CA PHE A 160 12.71 -16.34 -21.05
C PHE A 160 13.60 -17.09 -22.05
N PRO A 161 14.95 -17.06 -21.91
CA PRO A 161 15.88 -17.62 -22.87
C PRO A 161 15.78 -19.15 -22.99
N LYS A 162 15.37 -19.85 -21.94
CA LYS A 162 15.18 -21.30 -21.90
C LYS A 162 13.73 -21.74 -22.11
N GLY A 163 12.84 -20.83 -22.52
CA GLY A 163 11.41 -21.08 -22.67
C GLY A 163 10.64 -21.05 -21.34
N PHE A 164 9.31 -21.12 -21.44
CA PHE A 164 8.41 -20.92 -20.30
C PHE A 164 8.41 -22.07 -19.27
N PHE A 165 8.88 -23.24 -19.63
CA PHE A 165 8.91 -24.42 -18.74
C PHE A 165 9.98 -24.32 -17.64
N PHE A 166 11.00 -23.48 -17.86
CA PHE A 166 12.11 -23.28 -16.92
C PHE A 166 12.08 -21.89 -16.27
N SER A 167 10.93 -21.23 -16.29
CA SER A 167 10.78 -19.81 -15.96
C SER A 167 11.07 -19.43 -14.50
N ASN A 168 11.15 -20.39 -13.58
CA ASN A 168 11.31 -20.08 -12.16
C ASN A 168 12.68 -19.53 -11.77
N GLU A 169 13.71 -19.65 -12.62
CA GLU A 169 15.07 -19.28 -12.23
C GLU A 169 15.86 -18.45 -13.27
N VAL A 170 15.44 -18.42 -14.55
CA VAL A 170 16.23 -17.76 -15.61
C VAL A 170 15.35 -16.89 -16.49
N TYR A 171 15.20 -15.64 -16.12
CA TYR A 171 14.59 -14.61 -16.95
C TYR A 171 15.45 -13.35 -16.97
N GLU A 172 15.33 -12.58 -18.02
CA GLU A 172 16.01 -11.28 -18.18
C GLU A 172 15.00 -10.15 -18.20
N TYR A 173 15.36 -9.07 -17.54
CA TYR A 173 14.56 -7.84 -17.58
C TYR A 173 14.75 -7.15 -18.93
N ARG A 174 13.64 -6.69 -19.54
CA ARG A 174 13.63 -5.94 -20.79
C ARG A 174 13.16 -4.49 -20.57
N PHE A 175 13.14 -3.72 -21.65
CA PHE A 175 12.89 -2.28 -21.63
C PHE A 175 11.61 -1.87 -20.89
N ILE A 176 10.50 -2.58 -21.08
CA ILE A 176 9.22 -2.24 -20.40
C ILE A 176 9.33 -2.40 -18.89
N PHE A 177 10.09 -3.38 -18.39
CA PHE A 177 10.35 -3.51 -16.96
C PHE A 177 11.03 -2.25 -16.39
N ILE A 178 12.01 -1.69 -17.12
CA ILE A 178 12.68 -0.45 -16.71
C ILE A 178 11.67 0.71 -16.65
N LEU A 179 10.76 0.81 -17.64
CA LEU A 179 9.69 1.82 -17.63
C LEU A 179 8.77 1.67 -16.41
N ILE A 180 8.43 0.43 -16.01
CA ILE A 180 7.64 0.17 -14.79
C ILE A 180 8.38 0.68 -13.55
N GLN A 181 9.68 0.41 -13.43
CA GLN A 181 10.47 0.89 -12.30
C GLN A 181 10.55 2.42 -12.26
N ILE A 182 10.78 3.05 -13.40
CA ILE A 182 10.80 4.52 -13.52
C ILE A 182 9.43 5.10 -13.12
N TRP A 183 8.32 4.51 -13.61
CA TRP A 183 6.97 4.96 -13.28
C TRP A 183 6.70 4.91 -11.77
N MET A 184 7.00 3.79 -11.13
CA MET A 184 6.81 3.62 -9.70
C MET A 184 7.63 4.63 -8.88
N MET A 185 8.92 4.80 -9.24
CA MET A 185 9.79 5.75 -8.55
C MET A 185 9.33 7.20 -8.75
N LEU A 186 8.88 7.58 -9.94
CA LEU A 186 8.30 8.90 -10.19
C LEU A 186 7.05 9.14 -9.37
N CYS A 187 6.12 8.18 -9.32
CA CYS A 187 4.91 8.28 -8.50
C CYS A 187 5.26 8.49 -7.01
N LEU A 188 6.19 7.71 -6.47
CA LEU A 188 6.62 7.83 -5.07
C LEU A 188 7.34 9.15 -4.80
N MET A 189 8.25 9.59 -5.68
CA MET A 189 8.96 10.87 -5.50
C MET A 189 8.01 12.07 -5.54
N ILE A 190 7.10 12.11 -6.51
CA ILE A 190 6.13 13.22 -6.62
C ILE A 190 5.18 13.19 -5.43
N MET A 191 4.69 12.01 -5.03
CA MET A 191 3.86 11.85 -3.83
C MET A 191 4.56 12.44 -2.60
N GLU A 192 5.84 12.13 -2.40
CA GLU A 192 6.61 12.61 -1.25
C GLU A 192 6.79 14.13 -1.27
N VAL A 193 7.09 14.71 -2.44
CA VAL A 193 7.19 16.17 -2.61
C VAL A 193 5.86 16.86 -2.29
N VAL A 194 4.72 16.30 -2.71
CA VAL A 194 3.39 16.85 -2.40
C VAL A 194 3.12 16.76 -0.89
N LEU A 195 3.44 15.64 -0.26
CA LEU A 195 3.29 15.47 1.20
C LEU A 195 4.16 16.47 1.98
N MET A 196 5.42 16.68 1.56
CA MET A 196 6.31 17.67 2.16
C MET A 196 5.74 19.08 2.06
N ARG A 197 5.27 19.49 0.87
CA ARG A 197 4.65 20.81 0.66
C ARG A 197 3.43 21.00 1.55
N LYS A 198 2.55 20.00 1.61
CA LYS A 198 1.33 20.04 2.42
C LYS A 198 1.66 20.09 3.92
N SER A 199 2.66 19.33 4.37
CA SER A 199 3.14 19.35 5.75
C SER A 199 3.74 20.71 6.13
N ALA A 200 4.52 21.31 5.23
CA ALA A 200 5.09 22.65 5.44
C ALA A 200 3.99 23.74 5.50
N ALA A 201 3.02 23.71 4.59
CA ALA A 201 1.92 24.67 4.54
C ALA A 201 1.01 24.61 5.78
N SER A 202 0.89 23.44 6.42
CA SER A 202 0.09 23.26 7.64
C SER A 202 0.64 24.00 8.86
N GLY A 203 1.94 24.33 8.91
CA GLY A 203 2.59 25.01 10.03
C GLY A 203 2.63 24.23 11.35
N ARG A 204 2.09 23.03 11.42
CA ARG A 204 2.05 22.20 12.64
C ARG A 204 3.23 21.23 12.66
N LYS A 205 3.95 21.14 13.78
CA LYS A 205 5.12 20.24 13.93
C LYS A 205 4.83 18.77 13.61
N TRP A 206 3.65 18.29 13.97
CA TRP A 206 3.25 16.87 13.79
C TRP A 206 2.89 16.50 12.36
N THR A 207 2.67 17.44 11.45
CA THR A 207 2.30 17.16 10.05
C THR A 207 3.46 16.59 9.23
N TRP A 208 4.69 16.64 9.73
CA TRP A 208 5.86 16.00 9.13
C TRP A 208 5.93 14.48 9.38
N PHE A 209 5.08 13.97 10.28
CA PHE A 209 5.10 12.55 10.62
C PHE A 209 4.80 11.61 9.43
N PRO A 210 3.90 11.92 8.46
CA PRO A 210 3.69 11.11 7.25
C PRO A 210 4.88 11.06 6.29
N VAL A 211 5.75 12.08 6.30
CA VAL A 211 6.92 12.17 5.43
C VAL A 211 7.95 11.09 5.74
N LEU A 212 8.12 10.73 7.02
CA LEU A 212 9.09 9.72 7.42
C LEU A 212 8.86 8.33 6.77
N PRO A 213 7.67 7.69 6.85
CA PRO A 213 7.44 6.43 6.17
C PRO A 213 7.51 6.56 4.64
N GLY A 214 7.22 7.72 4.06
CA GLY A 214 7.40 7.98 2.62
C GLY A 214 8.87 7.96 2.21
N LEU A 215 9.74 8.65 2.94
CA LEU A 215 11.19 8.58 2.72
C LEU A 215 11.75 7.18 2.91
N LEU A 216 11.26 6.44 3.92
CA LEU A 216 11.64 5.04 4.12
C LEU A 216 11.20 4.17 2.94
N LEU A 217 10.01 4.38 2.39
CA LEU A 217 9.52 3.64 1.22
C LEU A 217 10.34 3.95 -0.04
N LEU A 218 10.69 5.21 -0.28
CA LEU A 218 11.58 5.61 -1.38
C LEU A 218 12.96 4.99 -1.25
N GLY A 219 13.59 5.12 -0.08
CA GLY A 219 14.90 4.55 0.20
C GLY A 219 14.90 3.03 0.06
N TRP A 220 13.85 2.37 0.57
CA TRP A 220 13.65 0.93 0.44
C TRP A 220 13.59 0.48 -1.04
N ASN A 221 12.76 1.15 -1.85
CA ASN A 221 12.64 0.83 -3.29
C ASN A 221 13.95 1.07 -4.03
N LEU A 222 14.65 2.17 -3.72
CA LEU A 222 15.94 2.48 -4.32
C LEU A 222 16.99 1.39 -3.99
N CYS A 223 17.10 1.01 -2.73
CA CYS A 223 18.01 -0.06 -2.30
C CYS A 223 17.67 -1.41 -2.96
N HIS A 224 16.37 -1.69 -3.16
CA HIS A 224 15.93 -2.90 -3.86
C HIS A 224 16.33 -2.88 -5.34
N ILE A 225 16.16 -1.75 -6.03
CA ILE A 225 16.58 -1.56 -7.44
C ILE A 225 18.09 -1.70 -7.58
N LEU A 226 18.86 -1.14 -6.65
CA LEU A 226 20.33 -1.24 -6.59
C LEU A 226 20.84 -2.63 -6.20
N GLY A 227 19.95 -3.56 -5.84
CA GLY A 227 20.30 -4.93 -5.50
C GLY A 227 21.11 -5.07 -4.22
N MET A 228 20.96 -4.17 -3.26
CA MET A 228 21.71 -4.14 -2.00
C MET A 228 21.58 -5.48 -1.24
N PRO A 229 22.69 -6.17 -0.92
CA PRO A 229 22.67 -7.54 -0.37
C PRO A 229 21.97 -7.64 0.99
N PHE A 230 22.04 -6.62 1.83
CA PHE A 230 21.40 -6.62 3.15
C PHE A 230 19.86 -6.70 3.06
N ILE A 231 19.24 -6.17 2.00
CA ILE A 231 17.80 -6.25 1.80
C ILE A 231 17.35 -7.68 1.57
N LYS A 232 18.10 -8.42 0.75
CA LYS A 232 17.82 -9.85 0.50
C LYS A 232 18.00 -10.68 1.77
N ALA A 233 18.98 -10.35 2.60
CA ALA A 233 19.31 -11.10 3.81
C ALA A 233 18.33 -10.85 4.97
N TYR A 234 17.96 -9.58 5.23
CA TYR A 234 17.24 -9.22 6.46
C TYR A 234 15.75 -8.92 6.25
N VAL A 235 15.34 -8.45 5.07
CA VAL A 235 13.96 -8.01 4.83
C VAL A 235 13.41 -8.57 3.51
N GLY A 236 13.46 -9.87 3.33
CA GLY A 236 13.00 -10.55 2.10
C GLY A 236 11.50 -10.44 1.78
N ASP A 237 10.67 -9.64 2.49
CA ASP A 237 9.24 -9.50 2.22
C ASP A 237 8.89 -8.09 1.69
N MET A 238 9.21 -7.86 0.42
CA MET A 238 8.92 -6.59 -0.25
C MET A 238 7.44 -6.21 -0.18
N THR A 239 6.54 -7.16 -0.38
CA THR A 239 5.08 -6.94 -0.34
C THR A 239 4.66 -6.37 1.01
N ALA A 240 5.07 -7.02 2.12
CA ALA A 240 4.69 -6.59 3.46
C ALA A 240 5.25 -5.19 3.79
N VAL A 241 6.51 -4.92 3.44
CA VAL A 241 7.15 -3.62 3.70
C VAL A 241 6.48 -2.50 2.90
N CYS A 242 6.26 -2.69 1.59
CA CYS A 242 5.61 -1.68 0.75
C CYS A 242 4.19 -1.39 1.22
N CYS A 243 3.38 -2.42 1.48
CA CYS A 243 2.01 -2.25 1.96
C CYS A 243 1.98 -1.57 3.34
N PHE A 244 2.86 -1.97 4.26
CA PHE A 244 2.93 -1.38 5.60
C PHE A 244 3.32 0.10 5.55
N LEU A 245 4.34 0.47 4.80
CA LEU A 245 4.79 1.85 4.68
C LEU A 245 3.76 2.72 3.99
N MET A 246 3.09 2.25 2.94
CA MET A 246 1.99 2.97 2.30
C MET A 246 0.81 3.17 3.25
N ALA A 247 0.40 2.16 4.00
CA ALA A 247 -0.64 2.30 5.02
C ALA A 247 -0.21 3.29 6.12
N ALA A 248 1.08 3.25 6.53
CA ALA A 248 1.62 4.17 7.53
C ALA A 248 1.59 5.63 7.06
N ILE A 249 1.90 5.92 5.78
CA ILE A 249 1.81 7.27 5.18
C ILE A 249 0.39 7.82 5.37
N TYR A 250 -0.62 7.08 4.93
CA TYR A 250 -2.00 7.58 4.96
C TYR A 250 -2.61 7.55 6.34
N GLN A 251 -2.31 6.54 7.16
CA GLN A 251 -2.78 6.50 8.53
C GLN A 251 -2.17 7.64 9.36
N SER A 252 -0.90 7.95 9.18
CA SER A 252 -0.27 9.10 9.84
C SER A 252 -0.82 10.43 9.31
N SER A 253 -1.11 10.56 8.01
CA SER A 253 -1.78 11.72 7.43
C SER A 253 -3.17 11.97 8.04
N ILE A 254 -3.91 10.89 8.32
CA ILE A 254 -5.20 10.95 9.04
C ILE A 254 -4.98 11.42 10.49
N ILE A 255 -4.03 10.81 11.21
CA ILE A 255 -3.74 11.15 12.62
C ILE A 255 -3.30 12.60 12.76
N CYS A 256 -2.44 13.08 11.86
CA CYS A 256 -1.96 14.46 11.87
C CYS A 256 -2.97 15.49 11.35
N GLY A 257 -4.08 15.02 10.75
CA GLY A 257 -5.16 15.85 10.25
C GLY A 257 -4.91 16.50 8.91
N LEU A 258 -3.99 15.95 8.13
CA LEU A 258 -3.88 16.28 6.70
C LEU A 258 -5.07 15.74 5.91
N ILE A 259 -5.61 14.61 6.35
CA ILE A 259 -6.86 14.02 5.82
C ILE A 259 -7.95 14.21 6.88
N PRO A 260 -9.05 14.91 6.57
CA PRO A 260 -10.14 15.15 7.51
C PRO A 260 -10.92 13.87 7.81
N ILE A 261 -11.26 13.66 9.09
CA ILE A 261 -12.05 12.52 9.55
C ILE A 261 -13.21 12.96 10.44
N ASN A 262 -14.30 12.22 10.39
CA ASN A 262 -15.54 12.51 11.12
C ASN A 262 -15.39 12.54 12.65
N SER A 263 -14.46 11.76 13.20
CA SER A 263 -14.24 11.70 14.66
C SER A 263 -13.74 13.02 15.27
N ARG A 264 -13.18 13.95 14.48
CA ARG A 264 -12.75 15.27 14.96
C ARG A 264 -13.89 16.22 15.22
N TYR A 265 -14.98 16.10 14.50
CA TYR A 265 -16.18 16.91 14.77
C TYR A 265 -16.76 16.56 16.13
N ILE A 266 -16.80 15.28 16.51
CA ILE A 266 -17.26 14.84 17.84
C ILE A 266 -16.37 15.41 18.96
N GLU A 267 -15.04 15.41 18.79
CA GLU A 267 -14.11 16.00 19.77
C GLU A 267 -14.28 17.53 19.87
N LEU A 268 -14.52 18.22 18.76
CA LEU A 268 -14.79 19.66 18.74
C LEU A 268 -16.12 20.01 19.42
N PHE A 269 -17.19 19.24 19.15
CA PHE A 269 -18.47 19.43 19.83
C PHE A 269 -18.41 19.11 21.33
N GLN A 270 -17.64 18.09 21.74
CA GLN A 270 -17.41 17.77 23.15
C GLN A 270 -16.53 18.81 23.85
N ALA A 271 -15.57 19.41 23.16
CA ALA A 271 -14.71 20.50 23.70
C ALA A 271 -15.44 21.84 23.76
N ALA A 272 -16.41 22.07 22.89
CA ALA A 272 -17.28 23.26 22.88
C ALA A 272 -18.43 23.16 23.89
N GLY A 273 -18.36 22.22 24.84
CA GLY A 273 -19.39 21.90 25.82
C GLY A 273 -20.11 23.13 26.40
N GLY A 274 -21.29 23.41 25.90
CA GLY A 274 -22.14 24.54 26.28
C GLY A 274 -22.75 25.33 25.15
N LEU A 275 -22.42 25.06 23.89
CA LEU A 275 -23.17 25.63 22.76
C LEU A 275 -24.18 24.60 22.28
N ASP A 276 -25.46 24.88 22.51
CA ASP A 276 -26.60 24.18 21.91
C ASP A 276 -26.53 24.38 20.38
N ALA A 277 -25.88 23.46 19.67
CA ALA A 277 -25.87 23.42 18.22
C ALA A 277 -26.95 22.46 17.77
N GLU A 278 -28.11 22.95 17.33
CA GLU A 278 -29.05 22.18 16.53
C GLU A 278 -28.40 21.86 15.18
N ILE A 279 -28.16 20.57 14.91
CA ILE A 279 -27.79 20.09 13.60
C ILE A 279 -29.09 19.94 12.82
N THR A 280 -29.40 20.89 11.94
CA THR A 280 -30.45 20.72 10.92
C THR A 280 -29.85 19.93 9.76
N ASP A 281 -30.38 18.75 9.51
CA ASP A 281 -30.09 17.96 8.29
C ASP A 281 -30.59 18.72 7.06
N TRP A 282 -29.69 18.95 6.10
CA TRP A 282 -29.98 19.44 4.76
C TRP A 282 -29.80 18.33 3.74
#